data_5b3bacc4b336a8dbbbe52ef0d9462b38
#
_entry.id   5b3bacc4b336a8dbbbe52ef0d9462b38
#
_cell.length_a   1.000
_cell.length_b   1.000
_cell.length_c   1.000
_cell.angle_alpha   90.00
_cell.angle_beta   90.00
_cell.angle_gamma   90.00
#
_symmetry.space_group_name_H-M   'P 1'
#
loop_
_entity.id
_entity.type
_entity.pdbx_description
1 polymer ?
#
loop_
_entity_poly.entity_id
_entity_poly.type
_entity_poly.pdbx_seq_one_letter_code
_entity_poly.pdbx_strand_id
1 'polypeptide(L)'
;RHKEDYTHLLPVFVSNNEQTRGVCRSDMDYAAEKAVKAIDKHSITAKPRRRKNKDSKNYQIFRTKKEFNNQLDKCYLLLGKAYFYKQKYTMANNTFRFIQRQYPTQEKILAETAIWYFRSLTEMGRYDEAAQWMNEPEGKGLKRGQREVLAAARADFYVRQGMYAEAIPEVKKLIETSQSWKHKPRYYFILSQLYLKTGQEANALAALKKTVRLNFNYEMVFNARINMALAYHEEDEAIEKKLNKMLRDSRNRDYQDRIYYALGNIEEKHGREDKAVDFYWKSVHASVDNENQQVLSFRKLGDYYFRERAYMQAQSCYDSCMYMMDSRYEDYDRLKVVLGDLTSLTQCLSTIQLQDSVLALAALPEAERNRVIDSKIEEVKAREEALREQERQAQDDRNFYERNNSGGITSYSNEQVTGNWYFYNPVTIALGKNDFKRKWGRRKLEDNWRRQNKAMVNFVEEQQELAEEITEEKKEKDIRTREYYLQDLPLTEDSRQNAEKKLQDAYYGAGEL
;
A
#
# COMPACT_ATOMS: atom_id res chain seq x y z
N ARG A 1 -5.16 14.61 -8.72
CA ARG A 1 -5.67 13.30 -9.23
C ARG A 1 -5.40 12.28 -8.15
N HIS A 2 -6.42 11.59 -7.67
CA HIS A 2 -6.26 10.47 -6.74
C HIS A 2 -5.52 9.34 -7.48
N LYS A 3 -4.37 8.90 -6.96
CA LYS A 3 -3.61 7.77 -7.49
C LYS A 3 -4.24 6.48 -6.92
N GLU A 4 -4.76 5.62 -7.79
CA GLU A 4 -5.33 4.33 -7.35
C GLU A 4 -4.19 3.37 -6.97
N ASP A 5 -4.37 2.64 -5.89
CA ASP A 5 -3.46 1.59 -5.48
C ASP A 5 -3.93 0.25 -6.02
N TYR A 6 -3.19 -0.25 -7.01
CA TYR A 6 -3.52 -1.50 -7.69
C TYR A 6 -2.98 -2.76 -6.97
N THR A 7 -2.27 -2.60 -5.87
CA THR A 7 -1.80 -3.73 -5.05
C THR A 7 -2.92 -4.30 -4.17
N HIS A 8 -3.90 -3.47 -3.87
CA HIS A 8 -5.09 -3.85 -3.13
C HIS A 8 -6.31 -4.04 -4.05
N LEU A 9 -7.34 -4.70 -3.52
CA LEU A 9 -8.64 -4.74 -4.18
C LEU A 9 -9.16 -3.31 -4.34
N LEU A 10 -9.37 -2.89 -5.58
CA LEU A 10 -9.87 -1.55 -5.85
C LEU A 10 -11.30 -1.39 -5.29
N PRO A 11 -11.59 -0.30 -4.57
CA PRO A 11 -12.93 -0.02 -4.10
C PRO A 11 -13.88 0.14 -5.28
N VAL A 12 -15.10 -0.35 -5.16
CA VAL A 12 -16.09 -0.25 -6.26
C VAL A 12 -16.39 1.22 -6.60
N PHE A 13 -16.58 2.05 -5.58
CA PHE A 13 -16.65 3.49 -5.74
C PHE A 13 -15.26 4.12 -5.58
N VAL A 14 -14.92 5.08 -6.45
CA VAL A 14 -13.73 5.92 -6.26
C VAL A 14 -13.93 6.69 -4.96
N SER A 15 -13.25 6.24 -4.00
CA SER A 15 -13.31 6.35 -2.57
C SER A 15 -13.95 7.60 -1.92
N ASN A 16 -14.71 7.32 -0.89
CA ASN A 16 -15.00 8.19 0.23
C ASN A 16 -13.84 8.22 1.25
N ASN A 17 -12.60 8.41 0.81
CA ASN A 17 -11.49 8.59 1.73
C ASN A 17 -11.38 10.05 2.19
N GLU A 18 -10.56 10.28 3.21
CA GLU A 18 -10.40 11.62 3.81
C GLU A 18 -9.83 12.64 2.82
N GLN A 19 -8.96 12.22 1.91
CA GLN A 19 -8.40 13.05 0.85
C GLN A 19 -9.49 13.52 -0.13
N THR A 20 -10.37 12.62 -0.57
CA THR A 20 -11.51 12.96 -1.44
C THR A 20 -12.47 13.90 -0.72
N ARG A 21 -12.72 13.68 0.56
CA ARG A 21 -13.52 14.57 1.41
C ARG A 21 -12.93 15.98 1.47
N GLY A 22 -11.60 16.11 1.62
CA GLY A 22 -10.91 17.40 1.63
C GLY A 22 -11.11 18.17 0.33
N VAL A 23 -10.92 17.49 -0.81
CA VAL A 23 -11.03 18.10 -2.16
C VAL A 23 -12.45 18.55 -2.48
N CYS A 24 -13.48 17.77 -2.10
CA CYS A 24 -14.88 18.06 -2.45
C CYS A 24 -15.63 18.88 -1.38
N ARG A 25 -14.99 19.23 -0.27
CA ARG A 25 -15.66 19.82 0.89
C ARG A 25 -16.38 21.11 0.56
N SER A 26 -15.73 22.06 -0.10
CA SER A 26 -16.29 23.36 -0.44
C SER A 26 -17.50 23.24 -1.39
N ASP A 27 -17.40 22.36 -2.40
CA ASP A 27 -18.49 22.16 -3.35
C ASP A 27 -19.71 21.51 -2.68
N MET A 28 -19.48 20.57 -1.76
CA MET A 28 -20.55 19.91 -1.02
C MET A 28 -21.17 20.84 0.03
N ASP A 29 -20.40 21.74 0.65
CA ASP A 29 -20.91 22.78 1.53
C ASP A 29 -21.82 23.75 0.77
N TYR A 30 -21.35 24.21 -0.39
CA TYR A 30 -22.14 25.08 -1.25
C TYR A 30 -23.43 24.39 -1.74
N ALA A 31 -23.35 23.12 -2.17
CA ALA A 31 -24.52 22.37 -2.61
C ALA A 31 -25.53 22.20 -1.48
N ALA A 32 -25.08 21.89 -0.26
CA ALA A 32 -25.94 21.77 0.92
C ALA A 32 -26.62 23.10 1.27
N GLU A 33 -25.84 24.20 1.30
CA GLU A 33 -26.40 25.56 1.59
C GLU A 33 -27.47 25.96 0.57
N LYS A 34 -27.18 25.75 -0.72
CA LYS A 34 -28.16 26.07 -1.78
C LYS A 34 -29.41 25.22 -1.69
N ALA A 35 -29.26 23.91 -1.36
CA ALA A 35 -30.41 23.03 -1.16
C ALA A 35 -31.28 23.48 0.03
N VAL A 36 -30.65 23.79 1.16
CA VAL A 36 -31.38 24.32 2.35
C VAL A 36 -32.09 25.61 2.00
N LYS A 37 -31.41 26.58 1.38
CA LYS A 37 -32.01 27.86 0.98
C LYS A 37 -33.14 27.69 -0.01
N ALA A 38 -33.08 26.73 -0.92
CA ALA A 38 -34.16 26.40 -1.84
C ALA A 38 -35.36 25.80 -1.09
N ILE A 39 -35.14 24.93 -0.13
CA ILE A 39 -36.17 24.32 0.70
C ILE A 39 -36.89 25.41 1.51
N ASP A 40 -36.14 26.24 2.21
CA ASP A 40 -36.73 27.30 3.07
C ASP A 40 -37.57 28.32 2.29
N LYS A 41 -37.07 28.73 1.10
CA LYS A 41 -37.74 29.77 0.30
C LYS A 41 -38.93 29.28 -0.51
N HIS A 42 -38.93 28.02 -0.91
CA HIS A 42 -39.86 27.49 -1.92
C HIS A 42 -40.75 26.36 -1.42
N SER A 43 -40.74 26.04 -0.11
CA SER A 43 -41.67 25.08 0.47
C SER A 43 -43.10 25.61 0.46
N ILE A 44 -43.99 24.79 -0.07
CA ILE A 44 -45.44 25.09 -0.15
C ILE A 44 -46.20 24.00 0.59
N THR A 45 -46.43 24.25 1.86
CA THR A 45 -47.19 23.33 2.74
C THR A 45 -48.70 23.63 2.72
N ALA A 46 -49.04 24.86 2.34
CA ALA A 46 -50.45 25.26 2.22
C ALA A 46 -51.07 24.57 0.98
N LYS A 47 -52.18 23.86 1.22
CA LYS A 47 -52.85 23.07 0.19
C LYS A 47 -53.51 23.95 -0.86
N PRO A 48 -53.08 23.89 -2.14
CA PRO A 48 -53.71 24.68 -3.20
C PRO A 48 -55.16 24.28 -3.44
N ARG A 49 -56.02 25.24 -3.77
CA ARG A 49 -57.39 24.96 -4.19
C ARG A 49 -57.42 24.26 -5.55
N ARG A 50 -58.01 23.07 -5.63
CA ARG A 50 -58.11 22.28 -6.87
C ARG A 50 -59.59 22.01 -7.17
N ARG A 51 -60.00 22.39 -8.39
CA ARG A 51 -61.40 22.30 -8.85
C ARG A 51 -61.72 21.04 -9.67
N LYS A 52 -61.02 19.93 -9.55
CA LYS A 52 -61.25 18.77 -10.41
C LYS A 52 -61.69 17.53 -9.67
N ASN A 53 -62.33 16.65 -10.41
CA ASN A 53 -62.99 15.40 -10.10
C ASN A 53 -62.37 14.68 -8.86
N LYS A 54 -63.17 14.63 -7.77
CA LYS A 54 -62.75 14.13 -6.45
C LYS A 54 -62.46 12.63 -6.44
N ASP A 55 -62.96 11.88 -7.40
CA ASP A 55 -62.89 10.42 -7.47
C ASP A 55 -61.67 9.92 -8.27
N SER A 56 -60.93 10.84 -8.88
CA SER A 56 -59.76 10.44 -9.64
C SER A 56 -58.59 10.01 -8.72
N LYS A 57 -57.89 8.95 -9.09
CA LYS A 57 -56.65 8.47 -8.43
C LYS A 57 -55.64 9.61 -8.18
N ASN A 58 -55.54 10.53 -9.15
CA ASN A 58 -54.67 11.70 -9.05
C ASN A 58 -55.12 12.71 -8.00
N TYR A 59 -56.43 12.84 -7.74
CA TYR A 59 -56.94 13.70 -6.68
C TYR A 59 -56.70 13.09 -5.29
N GLN A 60 -56.81 11.77 -5.15
CA GLN A 60 -56.50 11.08 -3.90
C GLN A 60 -54.99 11.22 -3.54
N ILE A 61 -54.10 11.05 -4.52
CA ILE A 61 -52.65 11.30 -4.35
C ILE A 61 -52.41 12.77 -3.98
N PHE A 62 -53.07 13.73 -4.65
CA PHE A 62 -52.96 15.14 -4.29
C PHE A 62 -53.45 15.43 -2.86
N ARG A 63 -54.47 14.75 -2.41
CA ARG A 63 -55.01 14.92 -1.08
C ARG A 63 -54.04 14.49 0.03
N THR A 64 -53.23 13.50 -0.21
CA THR A 64 -52.25 12.93 0.75
C THR A 64 -50.92 13.67 0.73
N LYS A 65 -50.65 14.52 -0.29
CA LYS A 65 -49.43 15.30 -0.35
C LYS A 65 -49.28 16.26 0.84
N LYS A 66 -48.07 16.30 1.40
CA LYS A 66 -47.65 17.22 2.46
C LYS A 66 -46.86 18.41 1.92
N GLU A 67 -46.34 18.32 0.73
CA GLU A 67 -45.56 19.34 0.03
C GLU A 67 -46.06 19.45 -1.42
N PHE A 68 -46.33 20.69 -1.86
CA PHE A 68 -46.95 20.98 -3.16
C PHE A 68 -45.97 21.53 -4.19
N ASN A 69 -44.75 21.89 -3.81
CA ASN A 69 -43.69 22.17 -4.74
C ASN A 69 -43.06 20.85 -5.24
N ASN A 70 -43.16 20.60 -6.53
CA ASN A 70 -42.70 19.34 -7.16
C ASN A 70 -41.18 19.25 -7.37
N GLN A 71 -40.39 20.21 -6.91
CA GLN A 71 -38.92 20.18 -7.05
C GLN A 71 -38.18 19.96 -5.72
N LEU A 72 -38.87 20.10 -4.59
CA LEU A 72 -38.23 20.02 -3.28
C LEU A 72 -37.80 18.60 -2.91
N ASP A 73 -38.46 17.59 -3.44
CA ASP A 73 -38.02 16.20 -3.33
C ASP A 73 -36.55 16.01 -3.84
N LYS A 74 -36.21 16.66 -4.95
CA LYS A 74 -34.88 16.66 -5.51
C LYS A 74 -33.88 17.48 -4.67
N CYS A 75 -34.36 18.60 -4.07
CA CYS A 75 -33.53 19.41 -3.18
C CYS A 75 -33.15 18.63 -1.92
N TYR A 76 -34.08 17.93 -1.31
CA TYR A 76 -33.81 17.06 -0.16
C TYR A 76 -32.86 15.89 -0.55
N LEU A 77 -33.06 15.27 -1.72
CA LEU A 77 -32.16 14.21 -2.20
C LEU A 77 -30.76 14.76 -2.44
N LEU A 78 -30.60 15.94 -3.02
CA LEU A 78 -29.31 16.60 -3.21
C LEU A 78 -28.64 16.89 -1.85
N LEU A 79 -29.41 17.39 -0.87
CA LEU A 79 -28.93 17.64 0.49
C LEU A 79 -28.43 16.36 1.16
N GLY A 80 -29.19 15.26 1.06
CA GLY A 80 -28.78 13.96 1.56
C GLY A 80 -27.47 13.46 0.90
N LYS A 81 -27.34 13.61 -0.41
CA LYS A 81 -26.11 13.28 -1.15
C LYS A 81 -24.93 14.15 -0.74
N ALA A 82 -25.14 15.46 -0.55
CA ALA A 82 -24.09 16.36 -0.07
C ALA A 82 -23.59 15.95 1.32
N TYR A 83 -24.50 15.62 2.25
CA TYR A 83 -24.11 15.08 3.56
C TYR A 83 -23.37 13.75 3.47
N PHE A 84 -23.77 12.86 2.56
CA PHE A 84 -23.08 11.59 2.31
C PHE A 84 -21.62 11.83 1.88
N TYR A 85 -21.38 12.67 0.87
CA TYR A 85 -20.02 12.98 0.42
C TYR A 85 -19.18 13.75 1.45
N LYS A 86 -19.84 14.46 2.38
CA LYS A 86 -19.19 15.06 3.55
C LYS A 86 -18.92 14.05 4.67
N GLN A 87 -19.22 12.78 4.46
CA GLN A 87 -19.15 11.71 5.46
C GLN A 87 -19.98 11.97 6.73
N LYS A 88 -20.99 12.84 6.65
CA LYS A 88 -21.98 13.07 7.70
C LYS A 88 -23.16 12.08 7.53
N TYR A 89 -22.84 10.80 7.63
CA TYR A 89 -23.79 9.72 7.29
C TYR A 89 -25.08 9.74 8.12
N THR A 90 -25.00 10.09 9.41
CA THR A 90 -26.18 10.24 10.26
C THR A 90 -27.13 11.31 9.72
N MET A 91 -26.61 12.48 9.31
CA MET A 91 -27.41 13.55 8.72
C MET A 91 -28.00 13.14 7.36
N ALA A 92 -27.19 12.45 6.55
CA ALA A 92 -27.64 11.88 5.27
C ALA A 92 -28.80 10.90 5.48
N ASN A 93 -28.69 9.97 6.43
CA ASN A 93 -29.71 8.98 6.74
C ASN A 93 -31.01 9.64 7.24
N ASN A 94 -30.91 10.63 8.13
CA ASN A 94 -32.09 11.40 8.59
C ASN A 94 -32.79 12.09 7.43
N THR A 95 -32.02 12.67 6.49
CA THR A 95 -32.58 13.31 5.30
C THR A 95 -33.26 12.30 4.38
N PHE A 96 -32.65 11.13 4.15
CA PHE A 96 -33.24 10.07 3.32
C PHE A 96 -34.53 9.51 3.97
N ARG A 97 -34.54 9.27 5.28
CA ARG A 97 -35.74 8.85 6.01
C ARG A 97 -36.84 9.93 5.95
N PHE A 98 -36.47 11.22 6.02
CA PHE A 98 -37.41 12.30 5.84
C PHE A 98 -38.09 12.25 4.47
N ILE A 99 -37.33 12.07 3.38
CA ILE A 99 -37.86 11.93 2.02
C ILE A 99 -38.88 10.79 1.93
N GLN A 100 -38.58 9.64 2.52
CA GLN A 100 -39.48 8.48 2.51
C GLN A 100 -40.84 8.78 3.21
N ARG A 101 -40.81 9.51 4.31
CA ARG A 101 -42.04 9.91 5.05
C ARG A 101 -42.80 11.02 4.37
N GLN A 102 -42.12 11.95 3.72
CA GLN A 102 -42.71 13.15 3.14
C GLN A 102 -43.29 12.90 1.74
N TYR A 103 -42.68 12.00 0.96
CA TYR A 103 -43.02 11.76 -0.42
C TYR A 103 -43.38 10.28 -0.73
N PRO A 104 -44.31 9.65 0.03
CA PRO A 104 -44.56 8.20 -0.05
C PRO A 104 -45.14 7.74 -1.39
N THR A 105 -45.69 8.66 -2.20
CA THR A 105 -46.30 8.34 -3.50
C THR A 105 -45.37 8.57 -4.70
N GLN A 106 -44.16 9.04 -4.46
CA GLN A 106 -43.22 9.37 -5.53
C GLN A 106 -42.21 8.24 -5.77
N GLU A 107 -42.58 7.16 -6.44
CA GLU A 107 -41.81 5.95 -6.62
C GLU A 107 -40.36 6.20 -7.11
N LYS A 108 -40.18 7.13 -8.08
CA LYS A 108 -38.88 7.43 -8.67
C LYS A 108 -37.89 8.03 -7.67
N ILE A 109 -38.37 8.96 -6.81
CA ILE A 109 -37.49 9.58 -5.82
C ILE A 109 -37.24 8.63 -4.67
N LEU A 110 -38.23 7.82 -4.31
CA LEU A 110 -38.11 6.80 -3.26
C LEU A 110 -37.09 5.73 -3.64
N ALA A 111 -37.11 5.25 -4.88
CA ALA A 111 -36.15 4.27 -5.37
C ALA A 111 -34.70 4.83 -5.34
N GLU A 112 -34.50 6.07 -5.76
CA GLU A 112 -33.18 6.69 -5.70
C GLU A 112 -32.74 6.96 -4.25
N THR A 113 -33.65 7.41 -3.41
CA THR A 113 -33.39 7.60 -1.97
C THR A 113 -33.01 6.30 -1.28
N ALA A 114 -33.69 5.20 -1.60
CA ALA A 114 -33.37 3.88 -1.04
C ALA A 114 -31.94 3.42 -1.41
N ILE A 115 -31.48 3.67 -2.66
CA ILE A 115 -30.11 3.38 -3.07
C ILE A 115 -29.10 4.15 -2.21
N TRP A 116 -29.31 5.45 -2.01
CA TRP A 116 -28.40 6.28 -1.23
C TRP A 116 -28.44 5.97 0.27
N TYR A 117 -29.62 5.61 0.78
CA TYR A 117 -29.77 5.18 2.17
C TYR A 117 -29.04 3.85 2.40
N PHE A 118 -29.20 2.88 1.50
CA PHE A 118 -28.47 1.61 1.51
C PHE A 118 -26.95 1.84 1.50
N ARG A 119 -26.45 2.68 0.58
CA ARG A 119 -25.03 3.04 0.53
C ARG A 119 -24.53 3.68 1.84
N SER A 120 -25.33 4.56 2.41
CA SER A 120 -24.95 5.25 3.65
C SER A 120 -24.87 4.30 4.84
N LEU A 121 -25.76 3.31 4.93
CA LEU A 121 -25.71 2.25 5.94
C LEU A 121 -24.46 1.36 5.74
N THR A 122 -24.14 1.01 4.49
CA THR A 122 -22.94 0.25 4.14
C THR A 122 -21.66 0.99 4.57
N GLU A 123 -21.57 2.31 4.32
CA GLU A 123 -20.42 3.12 4.75
C GLU A 123 -20.29 3.21 6.30
N MET A 124 -21.41 3.10 7.02
CA MET A 124 -21.41 3.06 8.49
C MET A 124 -21.11 1.68 9.08
N GLY A 125 -20.93 0.65 8.26
CA GLY A 125 -20.76 -0.74 8.72
C GLY A 125 -22.05 -1.37 9.27
N ARG A 126 -23.23 -0.75 9.06
CA ARG A 126 -24.53 -1.27 9.54
C ARG A 126 -25.09 -2.26 8.53
N TYR A 127 -24.40 -3.38 8.33
CA TYR A 127 -24.68 -4.33 7.25
C TYR A 127 -26.04 -5.02 7.38
N ASP A 128 -26.48 -5.35 8.59
CA ASP A 128 -27.78 -6.01 8.81
C ASP A 128 -28.96 -5.12 8.39
N GLU A 129 -28.88 -3.82 8.73
CA GLU A 129 -29.88 -2.85 8.30
C GLU A 129 -29.77 -2.56 6.79
N ALA A 130 -28.54 -2.48 6.27
CA ALA A 130 -28.32 -2.27 4.84
C ALA A 130 -28.93 -3.40 4.01
N ALA A 131 -28.79 -4.65 4.44
CA ALA A 131 -29.35 -5.83 3.75
C ALA A 131 -30.87 -5.73 3.54
N GLN A 132 -31.61 -5.16 4.48
CA GLN A 132 -33.06 -4.97 4.37
C GLN A 132 -33.43 -3.99 3.23
N TRP A 133 -32.54 -3.05 2.91
CA TRP A 133 -32.76 -2.03 1.88
C TRP A 133 -32.15 -2.38 0.52
N MET A 134 -31.38 -3.45 0.44
CA MET A 134 -30.67 -3.84 -0.77
C MET A 134 -31.61 -4.10 -1.95
N ASN A 135 -32.76 -4.72 -1.72
CA ASN A 135 -33.74 -5.09 -2.76
C ASN A 135 -34.90 -4.09 -2.89
N GLU A 136 -35.04 -3.17 -1.96
CA GLU A 136 -36.13 -2.17 -1.95
C GLU A 136 -36.27 -1.35 -3.25
N PRO A 137 -35.17 -0.96 -3.96
CA PRO A 137 -35.27 -0.23 -5.22
C PRO A 137 -35.76 -1.08 -6.41
N GLU A 138 -35.73 -2.41 -6.31
CA GLU A 138 -36.12 -3.29 -7.43
C GLU A 138 -37.61 -3.18 -7.73
N GLY A 139 -37.95 -3.21 -9.01
CA GLY A 139 -39.35 -3.07 -9.44
C GLY A 139 -39.93 -1.64 -9.48
N LYS A 140 -39.18 -0.64 -9.00
CA LYS A 140 -39.66 0.78 -8.95
C LYS A 140 -39.31 1.61 -10.20
N GLY A 141 -39.16 1.00 -11.36
CA GLY A 141 -38.95 1.70 -12.64
C GLY A 141 -37.63 2.48 -12.73
N LEU A 142 -36.54 1.92 -12.18
CA LEU A 142 -35.21 2.52 -12.19
C LEU A 142 -34.70 2.84 -13.59
N LYS A 143 -34.16 4.04 -13.77
CA LYS A 143 -33.42 4.43 -14.96
C LYS A 143 -32.10 3.65 -15.04
N ARG A 144 -31.56 3.51 -16.25
CA ARG A 144 -30.30 2.76 -16.48
C ARG A 144 -29.16 3.24 -15.56
N GLY A 145 -28.95 4.56 -15.40
CA GLY A 145 -27.92 5.09 -14.49
C GLY A 145 -28.18 4.79 -13.02
N GLN A 146 -29.44 4.71 -12.58
CA GLN A 146 -29.77 4.30 -11.21
C GLN A 146 -29.51 2.81 -11.00
N ARG A 147 -29.76 1.95 -12.01
CA ARG A 147 -29.41 0.52 -11.99
C ARG A 147 -27.90 0.31 -11.91
N GLU A 148 -27.11 1.13 -12.62
CA GLU A 148 -25.65 1.13 -12.52
C GLU A 148 -25.21 1.42 -11.06
N VAL A 149 -25.75 2.49 -10.44
CA VAL A 149 -25.41 2.84 -9.04
C VAL A 149 -25.88 1.77 -8.06
N LEU A 150 -27.02 1.13 -8.27
CA LEU A 150 -27.52 0.05 -7.42
C LEU A 150 -26.61 -1.19 -7.49
N ALA A 151 -26.23 -1.61 -8.71
CA ALA A 151 -25.32 -2.72 -8.89
C ALA A 151 -23.94 -2.44 -8.26
N ALA A 152 -23.44 -1.20 -8.42
CA ALA A 152 -22.21 -0.78 -7.75
C ALA A 152 -22.34 -0.80 -6.22
N ALA A 153 -23.48 -0.34 -5.69
CA ALA A 153 -23.72 -0.34 -4.24
C ALA A 153 -23.80 -1.74 -3.65
N ARG A 154 -24.42 -2.69 -4.35
CA ARG A 154 -24.47 -4.11 -3.95
C ARG A 154 -23.10 -4.76 -4.00
N ALA A 155 -22.35 -4.51 -5.06
CA ALA A 155 -20.98 -4.99 -5.18
C ALA A 155 -20.11 -4.47 -4.03
N ASP A 156 -20.19 -3.17 -3.69
CA ASP A 156 -19.46 -2.55 -2.59
C ASP A 156 -19.86 -3.14 -1.22
N PHE A 157 -21.15 -3.39 -1.02
CA PHE A 157 -21.67 -4.03 0.19
C PHE A 157 -21.06 -5.41 0.44
N TYR A 158 -21.00 -6.26 -0.59
CA TYR A 158 -20.41 -7.59 -0.49
C TYR A 158 -18.88 -7.53 -0.34
N VAL A 159 -18.22 -6.66 -1.10
CA VAL A 159 -16.76 -6.49 -1.03
C VAL A 159 -16.31 -6.08 0.37
N ARG A 160 -17.02 -5.15 1.02
CA ARG A 160 -16.69 -4.68 2.39
C ARG A 160 -16.86 -5.75 3.47
N GLN A 161 -17.66 -6.76 3.20
CA GLN A 161 -17.86 -7.90 4.11
C GLN A 161 -16.93 -9.08 3.77
N GLY A 162 -16.05 -8.97 2.77
CA GLY A 162 -15.21 -10.06 2.31
C GLY A 162 -15.97 -11.14 1.53
N MET A 163 -17.26 -10.91 1.20
CA MET A 163 -18.11 -11.85 0.46
C MET A 163 -17.85 -11.72 -1.05
N TYR A 164 -16.65 -12.15 -1.48
CA TYR A 164 -16.18 -11.91 -2.85
C TYR A 164 -16.95 -12.70 -3.90
N ALA A 165 -17.41 -13.89 -3.56
CA ALA A 165 -18.20 -14.73 -4.47
C ALA A 165 -19.55 -14.06 -4.83
N GLU A 166 -20.21 -13.46 -3.85
CA GLU A 166 -21.48 -12.73 -4.00
C GLU A 166 -21.28 -11.38 -4.70
N ALA A 167 -20.11 -10.76 -4.57
CA ALA A 167 -19.78 -9.52 -5.26
C ALA A 167 -19.64 -9.71 -6.79
N ILE A 168 -19.14 -10.86 -7.25
CA ILE A 168 -18.91 -11.16 -8.66
C ILE A 168 -20.14 -10.93 -9.56
N PRO A 169 -21.33 -11.51 -9.28
CA PRO A 169 -22.52 -11.30 -10.10
C PRO A 169 -22.96 -9.83 -10.13
N GLU A 170 -22.81 -9.11 -9.05
CA GLU A 170 -23.18 -7.70 -9.00
C GLU A 170 -22.21 -6.82 -9.82
N VAL A 171 -20.89 -7.12 -9.81
CA VAL A 171 -19.93 -6.42 -10.69
C VAL A 171 -20.19 -6.75 -12.16
N LYS A 172 -20.62 -7.98 -12.52
CA LYS A 172 -21.07 -8.32 -13.88
C LYS A 172 -22.27 -7.46 -14.30
N LYS A 173 -23.31 -7.36 -13.46
CA LYS A 173 -24.45 -6.48 -13.69
C LYS A 173 -24.04 -5.02 -13.84
N LEU A 174 -23.06 -4.57 -13.03
CA LEU A 174 -22.50 -3.22 -13.11
C LEU A 174 -21.85 -2.98 -14.48
N ILE A 175 -21.07 -3.92 -15.01
CA ILE A 175 -20.45 -3.83 -16.34
C ILE A 175 -21.53 -3.76 -17.46
N GLU A 176 -22.60 -4.55 -17.33
CA GLU A 176 -23.71 -4.58 -18.31
C GLU A 176 -24.52 -3.30 -18.28
N THR A 177 -24.84 -2.78 -17.10
CA THR A 177 -25.65 -1.57 -16.91
C THR A 177 -24.87 -0.28 -17.16
N SER A 178 -23.55 -0.30 -17.04
CA SER A 178 -22.70 0.87 -17.19
C SER A 178 -22.81 1.48 -18.57
N GLN A 179 -23.13 2.79 -18.60
CA GLN A 179 -23.23 3.58 -19.81
C GLN A 179 -21.88 4.12 -20.28
N SER A 180 -20.96 4.29 -19.35
CA SER A 180 -19.64 4.87 -19.63
C SER A 180 -18.64 3.81 -20.04
N TRP A 181 -18.22 3.83 -21.29
CA TRP A 181 -17.11 3.00 -21.75
C TRP A 181 -15.81 3.27 -20.99
N LYS A 182 -15.65 4.48 -20.43
CA LYS A 182 -14.48 4.88 -19.63
C LYS A 182 -14.37 4.15 -18.28
N HIS A 183 -15.50 3.76 -17.70
CA HIS A 183 -15.51 3.07 -16.41
C HIS A 183 -15.37 1.54 -16.54
N LYS A 184 -15.73 0.98 -17.70
CA LYS A 184 -15.72 -0.48 -17.91
C LYS A 184 -14.36 -1.13 -17.67
N PRO A 185 -13.21 -0.57 -18.11
CA PRO A 185 -11.91 -1.17 -17.81
C PRO A 185 -11.66 -1.37 -16.32
N ARG A 186 -12.05 -0.37 -15.50
CA ARG A 186 -11.91 -0.42 -14.06
C ARG A 186 -12.79 -1.50 -13.43
N TYR A 187 -14.02 -1.65 -13.90
CA TYR A 187 -14.91 -2.71 -13.43
C TYR A 187 -14.42 -4.10 -13.84
N TYR A 188 -13.85 -4.27 -15.04
CA TYR A 188 -13.19 -5.52 -15.41
C TYR A 188 -11.96 -5.81 -14.56
N PHE A 189 -11.21 -4.79 -14.19
CA PHE A 189 -10.06 -4.95 -13.30
C PHE A 189 -10.51 -5.40 -11.90
N ILE A 190 -11.53 -4.75 -11.30
CA ILE A 190 -12.13 -5.18 -10.02
C ILE A 190 -12.64 -6.62 -10.13
N LEU A 191 -13.36 -6.96 -11.20
CA LEU A 191 -13.86 -8.31 -11.44
C LEU A 191 -12.73 -9.34 -11.47
N SER A 192 -11.61 -9.00 -12.09
CA SER A 192 -10.44 -9.89 -12.11
C SER A 192 -9.84 -10.10 -10.73
N GLN A 193 -9.76 -9.05 -9.91
CA GLN A 193 -9.27 -9.16 -8.53
C GLN A 193 -10.19 -10.03 -7.67
N LEU A 194 -11.52 -9.91 -7.83
CA LEU A 194 -12.50 -10.77 -7.16
C LEU A 194 -12.36 -12.23 -7.59
N TYR A 195 -12.14 -12.49 -8.87
CA TYR A 195 -11.88 -13.83 -9.36
C TYR A 195 -10.60 -14.43 -8.79
N LEU A 196 -9.52 -13.64 -8.65
CA LEU A 196 -8.28 -14.08 -8.00
C LEU A 196 -8.50 -14.42 -6.52
N LYS A 197 -9.26 -13.59 -5.80
CA LYS A 197 -9.62 -13.86 -4.38
C LYS A 197 -10.47 -15.13 -4.19
N THR A 198 -11.21 -15.53 -5.23
CA THR A 198 -12.06 -16.74 -5.21
C THR A 198 -11.43 -17.95 -5.93
N GLY A 199 -10.14 -17.89 -6.32
CA GLY A 199 -9.43 -18.97 -6.98
C GLY A 199 -9.87 -19.25 -8.44
N GLN A 200 -10.59 -18.32 -9.08
CA GLN A 200 -11.10 -18.46 -10.44
C GLN A 200 -10.16 -17.84 -11.49
N GLU A 201 -8.95 -18.36 -11.61
CA GLU A 201 -7.87 -17.73 -12.39
C GLU A 201 -8.18 -17.61 -13.89
N ALA A 202 -8.81 -18.61 -14.51
CA ALA A 202 -9.19 -18.53 -15.93
C ALA A 202 -10.16 -17.36 -16.21
N ASN A 203 -11.12 -17.14 -15.29
CA ASN A 203 -12.05 -16.02 -15.37
C ASN A 203 -11.34 -14.67 -15.13
N ALA A 204 -10.38 -14.65 -14.20
CA ALA A 204 -9.54 -13.48 -13.94
C ALA A 204 -8.75 -13.07 -15.19
N LEU A 205 -8.09 -14.02 -15.84
CA LEU A 205 -7.37 -13.79 -17.10
C LEU A 205 -8.28 -13.22 -18.20
N ALA A 206 -9.48 -13.76 -18.35
CA ALA A 206 -10.45 -13.27 -19.32
C ALA A 206 -10.85 -11.80 -19.05
N ALA A 207 -11.05 -11.45 -17.78
CA ALA A 207 -11.38 -10.09 -17.36
C ALA A 207 -10.18 -9.12 -17.55
N LEU A 208 -8.96 -9.55 -17.21
CA LEU A 208 -7.73 -8.78 -17.41
C LEU A 208 -7.45 -8.51 -18.91
N LYS A 209 -7.65 -9.52 -19.78
CA LYS A 209 -7.54 -9.36 -21.24
C LYS A 209 -8.51 -8.27 -21.74
N LYS A 210 -9.74 -8.22 -21.20
CA LYS A 210 -10.70 -7.16 -21.52
C LYS A 210 -10.24 -5.79 -21.02
N THR A 211 -9.67 -5.70 -19.82
CA THR A 211 -9.07 -4.46 -19.28
C THR A 211 -7.98 -3.93 -20.20
N VAL A 212 -7.01 -4.79 -20.58
CA VAL A 212 -5.91 -4.41 -21.49
C VAL A 212 -6.40 -3.99 -22.87
N ARG A 213 -7.44 -4.66 -23.41
CA ARG A 213 -8.01 -4.34 -24.73
C ARG A 213 -8.67 -2.97 -24.76
N LEU A 214 -9.28 -2.54 -23.67
CA LEU A 214 -9.99 -1.25 -23.60
C LEU A 214 -9.01 -0.06 -23.48
N ASN A 215 -7.76 -0.29 -23.11
CA ASN A 215 -6.60 0.62 -23.13
C ASN A 215 -6.91 2.06 -22.69
N PHE A 216 -7.53 2.22 -21.53
CA PHE A 216 -7.98 3.53 -21.07
C PHE A 216 -6.89 4.31 -20.29
N ASN A 217 -6.13 3.64 -19.44
CA ASN A 217 -5.11 4.23 -18.59
C ASN A 217 -3.86 3.35 -18.61
N TYR A 218 -2.68 3.96 -18.83
CA TYR A 218 -1.41 3.24 -18.88
C TYR A 218 -1.15 2.44 -17.61
N GLU A 219 -1.32 3.06 -16.43
CA GLU A 219 -1.08 2.43 -15.14
C GLU A 219 -2.00 1.22 -14.90
N MET A 220 -3.28 1.34 -15.23
CA MET A 220 -4.24 0.23 -15.15
C MET A 220 -3.88 -0.90 -16.11
N VAL A 221 -3.50 -0.58 -17.35
CA VAL A 221 -3.08 -1.58 -18.34
C VAL A 221 -1.79 -2.28 -17.90
N PHE A 222 -0.86 -1.53 -17.35
CA PHE A 222 0.38 -2.06 -16.78
C PHE A 222 0.07 -3.06 -15.66
N ASN A 223 -0.72 -2.66 -14.65
CA ASN A 223 -1.08 -3.53 -13.54
C ASN A 223 -1.93 -4.74 -13.97
N ALA A 224 -2.79 -4.57 -14.99
CA ALA A 224 -3.51 -5.70 -15.57
C ALA A 224 -2.56 -6.73 -16.20
N ARG A 225 -1.48 -6.30 -16.83
CA ARG A 225 -0.45 -7.21 -17.37
C ARG A 225 0.34 -7.91 -16.27
N ILE A 226 0.67 -7.21 -15.18
CA ILE A 226 1.29 -7.81 -14.00
C ILE A 226 0.37 -8.87 -13.40
N ASN A 227 -0.90 -8.54 -13.16
CA ASN A 227 -1.86 -9.49 -12.60
C ASN A 227 -2.12 -10.68 -13.54
N MET A 228 -2.05 -10.49 -14.87
CA MET A 228 -2.11 -11.62 -15.82
C MET A 228 -0.94 -12.57 -15.60
N ALA A 229 0.26 -12.07 -15.35
CA ALA A 229 1.43 -12.89 -15.06
C ALA A 229 1.29 -13.63 -13.73
N LEU A 230 0.71 -13.00 -12.71
CA LEU A 230 0.44 -13.63 -11.42
C LEU A 230 -0.64 -14.72 -11.47
N ALA A 231 -1.65 -14.54 -12.35
CA ALA A 231 -2.77 -15.48 -12.52
C ALA A 231 -2.46 -16.68 -13.42
N TYR A 232 -1.29 -16.75 -14.04
CA TYR A 232 -0.97 -17.79 -15.00
C TYR A 232 -0.39 -19.03 -14.33
N HIS A 233 -0.85 -20.23 -14.74
CA HIS A 233 -0.44 -21.51 -14.14
C HIS A 233 0.42 -22.40 -15.04
N GLU A 234 0.51 -22.10 -16.35
CA GLU A 234 1.22 -22.96 -17.28
C GLU A 234 2.53 -22.32 -17.77
N GLU A 235 3.47 -23.16 -18.24
CA GLU A 235 4.80 -22.81 -18.77
C GLU A 235 4.72 -21.83 -19.95
N ASP A 236 4.41 -20.58 -19.70
CA ASP A 236 4.33 -19.58 -20.77
C ASP A 236 5.57 -18.66 -20.75
N GLU A 237 6.66 -19.15 -21.38
CA GLU A 237 7.83 -18.33 -21.68
C GLU A 237 7.46 -16.98 -22.34
N ALA A 238 6.30 -16.89 -22.96
CA ALA A 238 5.84 -15.68 -23.60
C ALA A 238 5.53 -14.56 -22.58
N ILE A 239 5.06 -14.91 -21.37
CA ILE A 239 4.79 -13.92 -20.33
C ILE A 239 6.10 -13.42 -19.73
N GLU A 240 7.04 -14.32 -19.44
CA GLU A 240 8.37 -13.97 -18.94
C GLU A 240 9.12 -13.07 -19.93
N LYS A 241 9.13 -13.45 -21.22
CA LYS A 241 9.69 -12.62 -22.31
C LYS A 241 9.04 -11.24 -22.37
N LYS A 242 7.73 -11.16 -22.13
CA LYS A 242 6.99 -9.89 -22.13
C LYS A 242 7.33 -9.02 -20.92
N LEU A 243 7.44 -9.59 -19.71
CA LEU A 243 7.87 -8.87 -18.51
C LEU A 243 9.32 -8.37 -18.66
N ASN A 244 10.22 -9.20 -19.19
CA ASN A 244 11.60 -8.81 -19.48
C ASN A 244 11.67 -7.67 -20.53
N LYS A 245 10.76 -7.67 -21.52
CA LYS A 245 10.63 -6.53 -22.45
C LYS A 245 10.11 -5.27 -21.74
N MET A 246 9.20 -5.41 -20.78
CA MET A 246 8.70 -4.28 -20.00
C MET A 246 9.78 -3.68 -19.09
N LEU A 247 10.72 -4.47 -18.54
CA LEU A 247 11.88 -3.97 -17.78
C LEU A 247 12.80 -3.07 -18.60
N ARG A 248 12.93 -3.33 -19.90
CA ARG A 248 13.78 -2.55 -20.82
C ARG A 248 13.11 -1.25 -21.29
N ASP A 249 11.82 -1.08 -21.06
CA ASP A 249 11.08 0.11 -21.45
C ASP A 249 11.25 1.20 -20.39
N SER A 250 11.88 2.32 -20.76
CA SER A 250 12.15 3.45 -19.86
C SER A 250 10.90 4.04 -19.18
N ARG A 251 9.72 3.87 -19.79
CA ARG A 251 8.43 4.28 -19.21
C ARG A 251 8.05 3.49 -17.97
N ASN A 252 8.64 2.32 -17.77
CA ASN A 252 8.38 1.45 -16.62
C ASN A 252 9.42 1.58 -15.51
N ARG A 253 10.30 2.56 -15.58
CA ARG A 253 11.37 2.73 -14.59
C ARG A 253 10.82 2.81 -13.15
N ASP A 254 9.72 3.55 -12.95
CA ASP A 254 9.07 3.71 -11.65
C ASP A 254 8.20 2.50 -11.24
N TYR A 255 8.14 1.47 -12.07
CA TYR A 255 7.32 0.26 -11.86
C TYR A 255 8.14 -1.03 -11.93
N GLN A 256 9.46 -0.94 -11.92
CA GLN A 256 10.36 -2.10 -12.00
C GLN A 256 10.18 -3.04 -10.81
N ASP A 257 9.88 -2.49 -9.63
CA ASP A 257 9.52 -3.22 -8.42
C ASP A 257 8.41 -4.26 -8.65
N ARG A 258 7.33 -3.85 -9.31
CA ARG A 258 6.19 -4.72 -9.62
C ARG A 258 6.52 -5.77 -10.67
N ILE A 259 7.37 -5.43 -11.63
CA ILE A 259 7.80 -6.38 -12.67
C ILE A 259 8.69 -7.46 -12.04
N TYR A 260 9.66 -7.07 -11.21
CA TYR A 260 10.50 -8.04 -10.49
C TYR A 260 9.68 -8.93 -9.56
N TYR A 261 8.72 -8.37 -8.83
CA TYR A 261 7.80 -9.15 -8.02
C TYR A 261 7.02 -10.20 -8.84
N ALA A 262 6.51 -9.80 -10.01
CA ALA A 262 5.80 -10.72 -10.90
C ALA A 262 6.70 -11.83 -11.44
N LEU A 263 7.96 -11.50 -11.80
CA LEU A 263 8.96 -12.49 -12.20
C LEU A 263 9.28 -13.45 -11.06
N GLY A 264 9.44 -12.93 -9.82
CA GLY A 264 9.65 -13.76 -8.65
C GLY A 264 8.52 -14.76 -8.41
N ASN A 265 7.26 -14.33 -8.54
CA ASN A 265 6.11 -15.23 -8.42
C ASN A 265 6.07 -16.31 -9.53
N ILE A 266 6.50 -15.99 -10.75
CA ILE A 266 6.60 -16.98 -11.84
C ILE A 266 7.67 -18.01 -11.50
N GLU A 267 8.86 -17.60 -11.06
CA GLU A 267 9.94 -18.49 -10.67
C GLU A 267 9.56 -19.38 -9.48
N GLU A 268 8.85 -18.81 -8.48
CA GLU A 268 8.31 -19.57 -7.35
C GLU A 268 7.34 -20.67 -7.81
N LYS A 269 6.42 -20.35 -8.71
CA LYS A 269 5.49 -21.33 -9.30
C LYS A 269 6.18 -22.43 -10.09
N HIS A 270 7.32 -22.13 -10.71
CA HIS A 270 8.17 -23.11 -11.41
C HIS A 270 9.08 -23.92 -10.46
N GLY A 271 9.00 -23.71 -9.15
CA GLY A 271 9.86 -24.37 -8.16
C GLY A 271 11.31 -23.91 -8.17
N ARG A 272 11.61 -22.78 -8.81
CA ARG A 272 12.97 -22.19 -8.86
C ARG A 272 13.13 -21.13 -7.77
N GLU A 273 13.12 -21.59 -6.52
CA GLU A 273 13.02 -20.73 -5.33
C GLU A 273 14.18 -19.73 -5.21
N ASP A 274 15.43 -20.14 -5.47
CA ASP A 274 16.60 -19.24 -5.41
C ASP A 274 16.45 -18.03 -6.34
N LYS A 275 15.95 -18.27 -7.56
CA LYS A 275 15.69 -17.19 -8.51
C LYS A 275 14.51 -16.31 -8.08
N ALA A 276 13.50 -16.91 -7.47
CA ALA A 276 12.37 -16.16 -6.94
C ALA A 276 12.83 -15.19 -5.86
N VAL A 277 13.67 -15.64 -4.92
CA VAL A 277 14.25 -14.83 -3.85
C VAL A 277 15.08 -13.67 -4.43
N ASP A 278 15.94 -13.94 -5.43
CA ASP A 278 16.72 -12.90 -6.11
C ASP A 278 15.81 -11.84 -6.75
N PHE A 279 14.73 -12.25 -7.40
CA PHE A 279 13.76 -11.31 -7.96
C PHE A 279 12.96 -10.53 -6.90
N TYR A 280 12.61 -11.14 -5.77
CA TYR A 280 11.95 -10.43 -4.68
C TYR A 280 12.88 -9.38 -4.05
N TRP A 281 14.17 -9.68 -3.87
CA TRP A 281 15.16 -8.68 -3.45
C TRP A 281 15.32 -7.55 -4.47
N LYS A 282 15.39 -7.87 -5.76
CA LYS A 282 15.39 -6.85 -6.83
C LYS A 282 14.15 -5.98 -6.77
N SER A 283 12.98 -6.56 -6.46
CA SER A 283 11.73 -5.82 -6.26
C SER A 283 11.83 -4.83 -5.10
N VAL A 284 12.36 -5.26 -3.95
CA VAL A 284 12.59 -4.39 -2.78
C VAL A 284 13.50 -3.22 -3.13
N HIS A 285 14.66 -3.49 -3.76
CA HIS A 285 15.64 -2.47 -4.09
C HIS A 285 15.17 -1.51 -5.20
N ALA A 286 14.39 -1.99 -6.16
CA ALA A 286 13.84 -1.17 -7.24
C ALA A 286 12.65 -0.31 -6.81
N SER A 287 12.09 -0.54 -5.65
CA SER A 287 10.89 0.16 -5.18
C SER A 287 11.23 1.61 -4.78
N VAL A 288 10.57 2.56 -5.46
CA VAL A 288 10.68 3.99 -5.18
C VAL A 288 9.30 4.49 -4.73
N ASP A 289 9.18 4.93 -3.49
CA ASP A 289 7.94 5.46 -2.91
C ASP A 289 6.71 4.54 -3.03
N ASN A 290 6.92 3.21 -3.03
CA ASN A 290 5.86 2.21 -3.14
C ASN A 290 5.94 1.21 -1.98
N GLU A 291 5.63 1.69 -0.77
CA GLU A 291 5.65 0.90 0.46
C GLU A 291 4.80 -0.37 0.35
N ASN A 292 3.63 -0.29 -0.29
CA ASN A 292 2.77 -1.45 -0.48
C ASN A 292 3.43 -2.58 -1.29
N GLN A 293 4.24 -2.26 -2.31
CA GLN A 293 4.97 -3.28 -3.05
C GLN A 293 6.12 -3.85 -2.23
N GLN A 294 6.78 -3.03 -1.42
CA GLN A 294 7.81 -3.51 -0.51
C GLN A 294 7.24 -4.47 0.53
N VAL A 295 6.08 -4.16 1.13
CA VAL A 295 5.35 -5.07 2.03
C VAL A 295 5.13 -6.43 1.39
N LEU A 296 4.63 -6.47 0.15
CA LEU A 296 4.41 -7.73 -0.57
C LEU A 296 5.69 -8.52 -0.81
N SER A 297 6.78 -7.83 -1.17
CA SER A 297 8.06 -8.46 -1.48
C SER A 297 8.76 -8.96 -0.21
N PHE A 298 8.79 -8.17 0.86
CA PHE A 298 9.35 -8.60 2.14
C PHE A 298 8.55 -9.74 2.76
N ARG A 299 7.22 -9.73 2.61
CA ARG A 299 6.41 -10.84 3.06
C ARG A 299 6.79 -12.15 2.36
N LYS A 300 6.93 -12.13 1.03
CA LYS A 300 7.37 -13.31 0.26
C LYS A 300 8.75 -13.80 0.69
N LEU A 301 9.69 -12.89 0.93
CA LEU A 301 11.00 -13.22 1.45
C LEU A 301 10.92 -13.82 2.86
N GLY A 302 10.12 -13.22 3.74
CA GLY A 302 9.88 -13.74 5.09
C GLY A 302 9.29 -15.15 5.08
N ASP A 303 8.24 -15.37 4.26
CA ASP A 303 7.60 -16.69 4.11
C ASP A 303 8.59 -17.75 3.58
N TYR A 304 9.46 -17.38 2.65
CA TYR A 304 10.52 -18.25 2.14
C TYR A 304 11.53 -18.61 3.24
N TYR A 305 12.13 -17.60 3.89
CA TYR A 305 13.15 -17.84 4.91
C TYR A 305 12.58 -18.57 6.13
N PHE A 306 11.32 -18.34 6.48
CA PHE A 306 10.64 -19.07 7.55
C PHE A 306 10.52 -20.57 7.21
N ARG A 307 10.13 -20.90 5.98
CA ARG A 307 10.02 -22.27 5.48
C ARG A 307 11.38 -22.98 5.45
N GLU A 308 12.43 -22.25 5.06
CA GLU A 308 13.82 -22.75 5.06
C GLU A 308 14.46 -22.79 6.47
N ARG A 309 13.69 -22.46 7.51
CA ARG A 309 14.16 -22.38 8.91
C ARG A 309 15.30 -21.38 9.13
N ALA A 310 15.48 -20.45 8.24
CA ALA A 310 16.39 -19.32 8.36
C ALA A 310 15.72 -18.20 9.19
N TYR A 311 15.46 -18.48 10.47
CA TYR A 311 14.59 -17.68 11.31
C TYR A 311 15.07 -16.24 11.52
N MET A 312 16.37 -15.99 11.55
CA MET A 312 16.92 -14.64 11.68
C MET A 312 16.59 -13.79 10.44
N GLN A 313 16.77 -14.36 9.24
CA GLN A 313 16.43 -13.68 7.98
C GLN A 313 14.90 -13.51 7.86
N ALA A 314 14.12 -14.50 8.29
CA ALA A 314 12.67 -14.42 8.31
C ALA A 314 12.16 -13.29 9.20
N GLN A 315 12.68 -13.19 10.44
CA GLN A 315 12.36 -12.12 11.38
C GLN A 315 12.65 -10.76 10.76
N SER A 316 13.84 -10.59 10.22
CA SER A 316 14.30 -9.36 9.57
C SER A 316 13.38 -8.91 8.43
N CYS A 317 12.94 -9.85 7.58
CA CYS A 317 12.00 -9.56 6.50
C CYS A 317 10.59 -9.23 7.03
N TYR A 318 10.10 -9.95 8.03
CA TYR A 318 8.79 -9.68 8.61
C TYR A 318 8.76 -8.38 9.41
N ASP A 319 9.85 -8.01 10.07
CA ASP A 319 9.98 -6.74 10.78
C ASP A 319 9.89 -5.56 9.79
N SER A 320 10.67 -5.63 8.71
CA SER A 320 10.59 -4.67 7.61
C SER A 320 9.18 -4.61 6.99
N CYS A 321 8.53 -5.75 6.84
CA CYS A 321 7.15 -5.85 6.35
C CYS A 321 6.19 -5.13 7.29
N MET A 322 6.23 -5.42 8.59
CA MET A 322 5.33 -4.86 9.60
C MET A 322 5.54 -3.36 9.82
N TYR A 323 6.77 -2.87 9.69
CA TYR A 323 7.06 -1.44 9.80
C TYR A 323 6.30 -0.60 8.77
N MET A 324 6.08 -1.14 7.56
CA MET A 324 5.39 -0.46 6.46
C MET A 324 3.93 -0.87 6.31
N MET A 325 3.53 -1.97 6.95
CA MET A 325 2.22 -2.58 6.77
C MET A 325 1.15 -1.80 7.51
N ASP A 326 0.11 -1.39 6.79
CA ASP A 326 -1.09 -0.76 7.38
C ASP A 326 -1.99 -1.83 8.03
N SER A 327 -2.63 -1.49 9.16
CA SER A 327 -3.59 -2.35 9.87
C SER A 327 -4.79 -2.82 9.03
N ARG A 328 -5.00 -2.24 7.85
CA ARG A 328 -6.02 -2.65 6.88
C ARG A 328 -5.67 -3.91 6.09
N TYR A 329 -4.44 -4.39 6.16
CA TYR A 329 -4.08 -5.67 5.56
C TYR A 329 -4.78 -6.82 6.29
N GLU A 330 -5.33 -7.76 5.51
CA GLU A 330 -6.10 -8.90 6.00
C GLU A 330 -5.32 -9.78 7.00
N ASP A 331 -3.99 -9.86 6.82
CA ASP A 331 -3.10 -10.70 7.62
C ASP A 331 -2.30 -9.93 8.69
N TYR A 332 -2.59 -8.66 8.94
CA TYR A 332 -1.82 -7.82 9.84
C TYR A 332 -1.69 -8.42 11.25
N ASP A 333 -2.82 -8.78 11.86
CA ASP A 333 -2.83 -9.33 13.22
C ASP A 333 -2.12 -10.68 13.32
N ARG A 334 -2.30 -11.53 12.30
CA ARG A 334 -1.62 -12.83 12.22
C ARG A 334 -0.11 -12.66 12.12
N LEU A 335 0.36 -11.78 11.24
CA LEU A 335 1.79 -11.56 11.03
C LEU A 335 2.43 -10.93 12.27
N LYS A 336 1.72 -10.06 12.99
CA LYS A 336 2.17 -9.48 14.24
C LYS A 336 2.43 -10.52 15.32
N VAL A 337 1.56 -11.52 15.45
CA VAL A 337 1.75 -12.65 16.40
C VAL A 337 2.97 -13.47 15.97
N VAL A 338 3.04 -13.88 14.70
CA VAL A 338 4.18 -14.65 14.16
C VAL A 338 5.51 -13.94 14.38
N LEU A 339 5.55 -12.62 14.16
CA LEU A 339 6.77 -11.82 14.39
C LEU A 339 7.15 -11.79 15.87
N GLY A 340 6.18 -11.71 16.79
CA GLY A 340 6.41 -11.75 18.24
C GLY A 340 7.08 -13.07 18.67
N ASP A 341 6.51 -14.19 18.25
CA ASP A 341 7.03 -15.54 18.53
C ASP A 341 8.42 -15.72 17.89
N LEU A 342 8.58 -15.29 16.63
CA LEU A 342 9.84 -15.38 15.91
C LEU A 342 10.94 -14.51 16.53
N THR A 343 10.59 -13.35 17.06
CA THR A 343 11.54 -12.48 17.77
C THR A 343 12.06 -13.16 19.05
N SER A 344 11.17 -13.79 19.81
CA SER A 344 11.55 -14.57 21.00
C SER A 344 12.44 -15.76 20.63
N LEU A 345 12.08 -16.49 19.58
CA LEU A 345 12.88 -17.62 19.08
C LEU A 345 14.28 -17.19 18.62
N THR A 346 14.39 -16.11 17.85
CA THR A 346 15.69 -15.63 17.35
C THR A 346 16.57 -15.09 18.46
N GLN A 347 16.00 -14.50 19.51
CA GLN A 347 16.76 -14.14 20.72
C GLN A 347 17.32 -15.38 21.42
N CYS A 348 16.53 -16.43 21.57
CA CYS A 348 17.01 -17.70 22.11
C CYS A 348 18.14 -18.29 21.24
N LEU A 349 17.94 -18.37 19.92
CA LEU A 349 18.93 -18.91 18.98
C LEU A 349 20.24 -18.11 18.97
N SER A 350 20.15 -16.78 18.99
CA SER A 350 21.33 -15.91 19.08
C SER A 350 22.08 -16.09 20.41
N THR A 351 21.35 -16.25 21.50
CA THR A 351 21.93 -16.55 22.82
C THR A 351 22.63 -17.92 22.80
N ILE A 352 22.00 -18.94 22.25
CA ILE A 352 22.59 -20.28 22.09
C ILE A 352 23.90 -20.18 21.29
N GLN A 353 23.85 -19.57 20.10
CA GLN A 353 25.04 -19.44 19.24
C GLN A 353 26.18 -18.67 19.92
N LEU A 354 25.83 -17.60 20.64
CA LEU A 354 26.79 -16.81 21.39
C LEU A 354 27.42 -17.63 22.54
N GLN A 355 26.60 -18.27 23.40
CA GLN A 355 27.09 -19.01 24.54
C GLN A 355 27.88 -20.25 24.12
N ASP A 356 27.44 -20.98 23.07
CA ASP A 356 28.20 -22.10 22.50
C ASP A 356 29.58 -21.66 21.98
N SER A 357 29.64 -20.55 21.25
CA SER A 357 30.88 -19.99 20.73
C SER A 357 31.85 -19.56 21.89
N VAL A 358 31.28 -18.90 22.87
CA VAL A 358 32.05 -18.38 24.04
C VAL A 358 32.57 -19.54 24.93
N LEU A 359 31.75 -20.56 25.17
CA LEU A 359 32.14 -21.76 25.93
C LEU A 359 33.19 -22.59 25.17
N ALA A 360 33.01 -22.76 23.86
CA ALA A 360 33.99 -23.46 23.00
C ALA A 360 35.35 -22.75 23.02
N LEU A 361 35.37 -21.41 22.92
CA LEU A 361 36.61 -20.62 23.01
C LEU A 361 37.25 -20.70 24.39
N ALA A 362 36.44 -20.68 25.45
CA ALA A 362 36.94 -20.81 26.84
C ALA A 362 37.57 -22.17 27.10
N ALA A 363 37.09 -23.24 26.44
CA ALA A 363 37.61 -24.60 26.61
C ALA A 363 38.96 -24.84 25.89
N LEU A 364 39.35 -24.00 24.92
CA LEU A 364 40.61 -24.13 24.21
C LEU A 364 41.82 -23.80 25.12
N PRO A 365 42.99 -24.47 24.88
CA PRO A 365 44.26 -24.07 25.47
C PRO A 365 44.57 -22.59 25.15
N GLU A 366 45.22 -21.90 26.09
CA GLU A 366 45.50 -20.47 25.98
C GLU A 366 46.19 -20.08 24.66
N ALA A 367 47.12 -20.88 24.18
CA ALA A 367 47.82 -20.63 22.93
C ALA A 367 46.92 -20.73 21.68
N GLU A 368 45.99 -21.68 21.67
CA GLU A 368 45.03 -21.86 20.57
C GLU A 368 43.93 -20.79 20.62
N ARG A 369 43.41 -20.49 21.81
CA ARG A 369 42.43 -19.43 22.01
C ARG A 369 42.95 -18.07 21.53
N ASN A 370 44.22 -17.74 21.90
CA ASN A 370 44.85 -16.50 21.47
C ASN A 370 45.03 -16.45 19.93
N ARG A 371 45.32 -17.58 19.28
CA ARG A 371 45.42 -17.64 17.79
C ARG A 371 44.05 -17.36 17.15
N VAL A 372 42.98 -17.92 17.67
CA VAL A 372 41.63 -17.69 17.12
C VAL A 372 41.23 -16.23 17.32
N ILE A 373 41.49 -15.63 18.48
CA ILE A 373 41.25 -14.21 18.76
C ILE A 373 42.06 -13.32 17.82
N ASP A 374 43.37 -13.62 17.63
CA ASP A 374 44.23 -12.85 16.72
C ASP A 374 43.74 -12.91 15.27
N SER A 375 43.32 -14.11 14.82
CA SER A 375 42.74 -14.27 13.48
C SER A 375 41.46 -13.42 13.34
N LYS A 376 40.64 -13.35 14.39
CA LYS A 376 39.42 -12.53 14.38
C LYS A 376 39.73 -11.03 14.37
N ILE A 377 40.74 -10.61 15.11
CA ILE A 377 41.23 -9.22 15.11
C ILE A 377 41.76 -8.83 13.72
N GLU A 378 42.49 -9.74 13.06
CA GLU A 378 42.98 -9.51 11.69
C GLU A 378 41.82 -9.40 10.68
N GLU A 379 40.78 -10.25 10.83
CA GLU A 379 39.57 -10.18 10.00
C GLU A 379 38.84 -8.83 10.18
N VAL A 380 38.67 -8.37 11.42
CA VAL A 380 38.06 -7.06 11.73
C VAL A 380 38.88 -5.92 11.13
N LYS A 381 40.22 -5.94 11.30
CA LYS A 381 41.11 -4.92 10.73
C LYS A 381 41.04 -4.90 9.21
N ALA A 382 41.06 -6.07 8.55
CA ALA A 382 40.95 -6.18 7.11
C ALA A 382 39.60 -5.65 6.60
N ARG A 383 38.52 -5.93 7.33
CA ARG A 383 37.18 -5.42 6.98
C ARG A 383 37.10 -3.89 7.12
N GLU A 384 37.64 -3.33 8.20
CA GLU A 384 37.70 -1.87 8.38
C GLU A 384 38.57 -1.19 7.31
N GLU A 385 39.68 -1.82 6.93
CA GLU A 385 40.55 -1.30 5.88
C GLU A 385 39.86 -1.33 4.51
N ALA A 386 39.13 -2.41 4.21
CA ALA A 386 38.31 -2.51 3.00
C ALA A 386 37.19 -1.44 2.98
N LEU A 387 36.55 -1.19 4.11
CA LEU A 387 35.51 -0.14 4.24
C LEU A 387 36.12 1.25 4.04
N ARG A 388 37.24 1.55 4.65
CA ARG A 388 37.98 2.81 4.47
C ARG A 388 38.45 3.01 3.04
N GLU A 389 38.88 1.91 2.38
CA GLU A 389 39.27 1.99 0.98
C GLU A 389 38.08 2.26 0.06
N GLN A 390 36.92 1.65 0.33
CA GLN A 390 35.67 1.98 -0.38
C GLN A 390 35.23 3.44 -0.15
N GLU A 391 35.31 3.93 1.08
CA GLU A 391 35.02 5.32 1.38
C GLU A 391 36.01 6.27 0.68
N ARG A 392 37.30 5.92 0.65
CA ARG A 392 38.33 6.69 -0.05
C ARG A 392 38.08 6.72 -1.56
N GLN A 393 37.76 5.57 -2.18
CA GLN A 393 37.40 5.49 -3.58
C GLN A 393 36.14 6.31 -3.90
N ALA A 394 35.11 6.20 -3.06
CA ALA A 394 33.89 7.00 -3.20
C ALA A 394 34.17 8.52 -3.03
N GLN A 395 35.16 8.87 -2.22
CA GLN A 395 35.57 10.26 -2.02
C GLN A 395 36.45 10.77 -3.16
N ASP A 396 37.32 9.94 -3.71
CA ASP A 396 38.15 10.23 -4.89
C ASP A 396 37.28 10.36 -6.14
N ASP A 397 36.29 9.50 -6.33
CA ASP A 397 35.28 9.62 -7.39
C ASP A 397 34.50 10.94 -7.25
N ARG A 398 34.09 11.29 -6.03
CA ARG A 398 33.43 12.57 -5.73
C ARG A 398 34.31 13.77 -6.08
N ASN A 399 35.56 13.73 -5.67
CA ASN A 399 36.55 14.77 -5.95
C ASN A 399 36.88 14.86 -7.46
N PHE A 400 36.92 13.73 -8.16
CA PHE A 400 37.09 13.69 -9.61
C PHE A 400 35.89 14.32 -10.33
N TYR A 401 34.66 14.01 -9.93
CA TYR A 401 33.46 14.65 -10.47
C TYR A 401 33.39 16.14 -10.13
N GLU A 402 33.79 16.58 -8.95
CA GLU A 402 33.83 17.96 -8.55
C GLU A 402 34.92 18.76 -9.30
N ARG A 403 36.11 18.16 -9.51
CA ARG A 403 37.19 18.78 -10.29
C ARG A 403 36.84 18.89 -11.77
N ASN A 404 36.22 17.90 -12.35
CA ASN A 404 35.80 17.95 -13.75
C ASN A 404 34.60 18.91 -13.97
N ASN A 405 33.76 19.11 -12.95
CA ASN A 405 32.69 20.10 -13.03
C ASN A 405 33.12 21.55 -12.60
N SER A 406 34.19 21.68 -11.85
CA SER A 406 34.72 22.99 -11.46
C SER A 406 35.80 23.53 -12.40
N GLY A 407 36.35 22.71 -13.28
CA GLY A 407 37.41 23.08 -14.24
C GLY A 407 36.96 23.78 -15.53
N GLY A 408 35.68 24.13 -15.64
CA GLY A 408 35.10 24.69 -16.87
C GLY A 408 34.68 26.17 -16.83
N ILE A 409 35.14 26.96 -15.87
CA ILE A 409 34.83 28.40 -15.88
C ILE A 409 36.10 29.20 -15.64
N THR A 410 37.00 29.19 -16.61
CA THR A 410 37.94 30.29 -16.82
C THR A 410 37.68 30.87 -18.20
N SER A 411 37.16 32.08 -18.16
CA SER A 411 37.34 33.14 -19.15
C SER A 411 37.11 32.77 -20.62
N TYR A 412 35.88 32.86 -21.09
CA TYR A 412 35.61 33.33 -22.45
C TYR A 412 34.56 34.44 -22.40
N SER A 413 35.00 35.58 -22.89
CA SER A 413 34.26 36.79 -23.15
C SER A 413 32.98 36.56 -23.96
N ASN A 414 31.92 37.17 -23.46
CA ASN A 414 30.90 37.88 -24.18
C ASN A 414 30.58 37.40 -25.60
N GLU A 415 29.82 36.27 -25.72
CA GLU A 415 28.98 36.01 -26.87
C GLU A 415 27.71 35.35 -26.41
N GLN A 416 26.60 35.87 -26.85
CA GLN A 416 25.24 35.47 -26.55
C GLN A 416 25.02 33.98 -26.89
N VAL A 417 25.11 33.12 -25.91
CA VAL A 417 24.66 31.73 -26.06
C VAL A 417 23.17 31.68 -25.71
N THR A 418 22.38 31.94 -26.73
CA THR A 418 20.94 31.66 -26.74
C THR A 418 20.72 30.14 -26.91
N GLY A 419 21.09 29.36 -25.94
CA GLY A 419 20.76 27.95 -25.85
C GLY A 419 19.46 27.76 -25.03
N ASN A 420 18.38 27.41 -25.71
CA ASN A 420 17.06 27.15 -25.10
C ASN A 420 17.03 25.96 -24.12
N TRP A 421 18.15 25.31 -23.82
CA TRP A 421 18.17 24.12 -22.97
C TRP A 421 18.63 24.45 -21.55
N TYR A 422 17.82 24.10 -20.57
CA TYR A 422 17.97 24.38 -19.13
C TYR A 422 19.39 24.14 -18.59
N PHE A 423 20.04 23.03 -18.96
CA PHE A 423 21.36 22.63 -18.45
C PHE A 423 22.53 23.47 -19.00
N TYR A 424 22.29 24.30 -20.01
CA TYR A 424 23.33 25.21 -20.56
C TYR A 424 23.17 26.66 -20.09
N ASN A 425 22.15 26.97 -19.29
CA ASN A 425 21.92 28.31 -18.74
C ASN A 425 22.38 28.38 -17.27
N PRO A 426 23.54 29.00 -16.97
CA PRO A 426 24.11 29.07 -15.62
C PRO A 426 23.22 29.82 -14.62
N VAL A 427 22.42 30.78 -15.08
CA VAL A 427 21.47 31.51 -14.23
C VAL A 427 20.33 30.62 -13.79
N THR A 428 19.78 29.82 -14.70
CA THR A 428 18.69 28.88 -14.41
C THR A 428 19.16 27.74 -13.52
N ILE A 429 20.40 27.26 -13.73
CA ILE A 429 21.03 26.24 -12.86
C ILE A 429 21.25 26.79 -11.44
N ALA A 430 21.72 28.02 -11.30
CA ALA A 430 21.93 28.65 -9.99
C ALA A 430 20.62 28.87 -9.24
N LEU A 431 19.57 29.31 -9.91
CA LEU A 431 18.22 29.43 -9.35
C LEU A 431 17.67 28.06 -8.95
N GLY A 432 17.78 27.03 -9.82
CA GLY A 432 17.37 25.68 -9.54
C GLY A 432 18.11 25.05 -8.35
N LYS A 433 19.41 25.35 -8.19
CA LYS A 433 20.22 24.90 -7.05
C LYS A 433 19.77 25.54 -5.73
N ASN A 434 19.36 26.81 -5.77
CA ASN A 434 18.82 27.49 -4.60
C ASN A 434 17.42 26.99 -4.23
N ASP A 435 16.56 26.74 -5.20
CA ASP A 435 15.24 26.16 -5.01
C ASP A 435 15.35 24.73 -4.49
N PHE A 436 16.31 23.96 -4.99
CA PHE A 436 16.62 22.63 -4.49
C PHE A 436 17.02 22.68 -3.01
N LYS A 437 17.97 23.56 -2.64
CA LYS A 437 18.39 23.71 -1.25
C LYS A 437 17.26 24.16 -0.33
N ARG A 438 16.38 25.04 -0.80
CA ARG A 438 15.22 25.50 -0.04
C ARG A 438 14.20 24.39 0.20
N LYS A 439 13.94 23.55 -0.82
CA LYS A 439 12.93 22.48 -0.78
C LYS A 439 13.45 21.22 -0.10
N TRP A 440 14.73 20.88 -0.29
CA TRP A 440 15.30 19.58 0.10
C TRP A 440 16.44 19.69 1.12
N GLY A 441 16.85 20.90 1.49
CA GLY A 441 17.94 21.17 2.44
C GLY A 441 19.33 20.85 1.88
N ARG A 442 20.30 20.63 2.77
CA ARG A 442 21.69 20.25 2.42
C ARG A 442 21.85 18.74 2.30
N ARG A 443 21.13 18.13 1.38
CA ARG A 443 21.22 16.69 1.16
C ARG A 443 22.46 16.34 0.34
N LYS A 444 23.13 15.25 0.70
CA LYS A 444 24.28 14.71 -0.03
C LYS A 444 23.78 14.05 -1.33
N LEU A 445 24.64 14.05 -2.36
CA LEU A 445 24.40 13.30 -3.60
C LEU A 445 24.76 11.83 -3.32
N GLU A 446 23.76 11.04 -3.06
CA GLU A 446 23.84 9.60 -2.75
C GLU A 446 22.62 8.91 -3.30
N ASP A 447 22.64 7.59 -3.42
CA ASP A 447 21.48 6.82 -3.85
C ASP A 447 20.30 7.08 -2.91
N ASN A 448 19.10 7.18 -3.48
CA ASN A 448 17.86 7.48 -2.74
C ASN A 448 17.86 8.83 -1.95
N TRP A 449 18.65 9.85 -2.38
CA TRP A 449 18.75 11.16 -1.74
C TRP A 449 17.40 11.85 -1.48
N ARG A 450 16.33 11.47 -2.20
CA ARG A 450 14.97 12.00 -2.03
C ARG A 450 14.27 11.46 -0.80
N ARG A 451 14.70 10.31 -0.27
CA ARG A 451 14.08 9.68 0.90
C ARG A 451 14.48 10.42 2.16
N GLN A 452 13.51 10.72 3.00
CA GLN A 452 13.72 11.32 4.32
C GLN A 452 14.20 10.26 5.32
N ASN A 453 13.71 9.04 5.18
CA ASN A 453 14.06 7.90 6.01
C ASN A 453 14.78 6.85 5.15
N LYS A 454 16.05 6.63 5.43
CA LYS A 454 16.92 5.68 4.71
C LYS A 454 17.08 4.36 5.44
N ALA A 455 16.39 4.19 6.56
CA ALA A 455 16.52 3.06 7.46
C ALA A 455 16.37 1.68 6.78
N MET A 456 15.81 1.63 5.56
CA MET A 456 15.58 0.38 4.85
C MET A 456 16.69 -0.08 3.90
N VAL A 457 17.70 0.74 3.67
CA VAL A 457 18.84 0.34 2.82
C VAL A 457 19.95 -0.25 3.66
N ASN A 458 19.96 0.01 4.95
CA ASN A 458 21.03 -0.32 5.89
C ASN A 458 20.70 -1.50 6.81
N PHE A 459 19.83 -2.41 6.40
CA PHE A 459 19.42 -3.54 7.25
C PHE A 459 20.60 -4.45 7.65
N VAL A 460 21.66 -4.48 6.85
CA VAL A 460 22.93 -5.15 7.22
C VAL A 460 23.75 -4.26 8.15
N GLU A 461 23.60 -2.94 8.06
CA GLU A 461 24.28 -1.97 8.94
C GLU A 461 23.56 -1.81 10.28
N GLU A 462 22.23 -1.92 10.35
CA GLU A 462 21.45 -1.82 11.60
C GLU A 462 21.67 -3.01 12.55
N GLN A 463 21.94 -4.22 12.02
CA GLN A 463 22.45 -5.31 12.87
C GLN A 463 23.86 -5.04 13.40
N GLN A 464 24.61 -4.18 12.71
CA GLN A 464 25.90 -3.71 13.22
C GLN A 464 25.75 -2.56 14.20
N GLU A 465 24.79 -1.63 14.00
CA GLU A 465 24.50 -0.53 14.93
C GLU A 465 23.85 -1.02 16.24
N LEU A 466 22.98 -2.04 16.20
CA LEU A 466 22.46 -2.68 17.43
C LEU A 466 23.55 -3.45 18.19
N ALA A 467 24.51 -4.01 17.48
CA ALA A 467 25.73 -4.55 18.10
C ALA A 467 26.63 -3.42 18.62
N GLU A 468 26.59 -2.24 18.01
CA GLU A 468 27.33 -1.04 18.43
C GLU A 468 26.65 -0.30 19.59
N GLU A 469 25.31 -0.22 19.69
CA GLU A 469 24.59 0.35 20.84
C GLU A 469 24.81 -0.48 22.14
N ILE A 470 24.90 -1.80 22.04
CA ILE A 470 25.29 -2.66 23.15
C ILE A 470 26.77 -2.41 23.54
N THR A 471 27.59 -1.89 22.64
CA THR A 471 28.99 -1.53 22.89
C THR A 471 29.18 -0.10 23.38
N GLU A 472 28.18 0.78 23.34
CA GLU A 472 28.32 2.17 23.87
C GLU A 472 28.50 2.21 25.39
N GLU A 473 27.99 1.22 26.12
CA GLU A 473 28.31 1.07 27.57
C GLU A 473 29.70 0.48 27.84
N LYS A 474 30.38 -0.10 26.82
CA LYS A 474 31.72 -0.72 26.94
C LYS A 474 32.85 0.12 26.30
N LYS A 475 32.69 1.40 26.13
CA LYS A 475 33.59 2.30 25.35
C LYS A 475 34.99 2.56 25.94
N GLU A 476 35.50 1.71 26.89
CA GLU A 476 36.88 1.89 27.40
C GLU A 476 37.94 0.97 26.78
N LYS A 477 37.62 0.01 25.92
CA LYS A 477 38.63 -0.89 25.33
C LYS A 477 38.46 -1.06 23.81
N ASP A 478 39.59 -0.90 23.09
CA ASP A 478 39.67 -0.99 21.64
C ASP A 478 39.35 -2.41 21.16
N ILE A 479 38.36 -2.58 20.27
CA ILE A 479 37.95 -3.84 19.62
C ILE A 479 39.13 -4.60 18.96
N ARG A 480 40.26 -3.91 18.75
CA ARG A 480 41.48 -4.45 18.15
C ARG A 480 42.44 -5.08 19.13
N THR A 481 42.07 -5.19 20.42
CA THR A 481 42.90 -5.75 21.47
C THR A 481 42.38 -7.10 21.93
N ARG A 482 43.28 -8.01 22.28
CA ARG A 482 42.88 -9.32 22.82
C ARG A 482 42.08 -9.19 24.12
N GLU A 483 42.38 -8.16 24.93
CA GLU A 483 41.71 -7.89 26.20
C GLU A 483 40.22 -7.64 26.03
N TYR A 484 39.80 -7.05 24.94
CA TYR A 484 38.38 -6.86 24.61
C TYR A 484 37.64 -8.21 24.51
N TYR A 485 38.20 -9.17 23.79
CA TYR A 485 37.58 -10.49 23.58
C TYR A 485 37.69 -11.39 24.82
N LEU A 486 38.77 -11.24 25.60
CA LEU A 486 38.98 -12.05 26.84
C LEU A 486 38.04 -11.68 27.97
N GLN A 487 37.50 -10.46 28.02
CA GLN A 487 36.59 -10.03 29.09
C GLN A 487 35.28 -10.80 29.12
N ASP A 488 34.74 -11.13 27.94
CA ASP A 488 33.46 -11.81 27.82
C ASP A 488 33.59 -13.34 27.86
N LEU A 489 34.82 -13.87 27.96
CA LEU A 489 35.04 -15.30 28.07
C LEU A 489 34.86 -15.82 29.53
N PRO A 490 34.08 -16.89 29.71
CA PRO A 490 33.87 -17.51 31.02
C PRO A 490 35.10 -18.33 31.44
N LEU A 491 36.14 -17.63 31.90
CA LEU A 491 37.40 -18.26 32.31
C LEU A 491 37.39 -18.75 33.75
N THR A 492 36.45 -18.29 34.60
CA THR A 492 36.26 -18.76 35.96
C THR A 492 35.13 -19.79 36.05
N GLU A 493 35.14 -20.66 37.04
CA GLU A 493 34.14 -21.70 37.24
C GLU A 493 32.74 -21.09 37.39
N ASP A 494 32.59 -20.00 38.14
CA ASP A 494 31.32 -19.31 38.35
C ASP A 494 30.79 -18.68 37.04
N SER A 495 31.66 -18.10 36.23
CA SER A 495 31.27 -17.52 34.92
C SER A 495 30.89 -18.60 33.91
N ARG A 496 31.53 -19.78 33.97
CA ARG A 496 31.20 -20.93 33.16
C ARG A 496 29.81 -21.50 33.48
N GLN A 497 29.54 -21.69 34.79
CA GLN A 497 28.22 -22.15 35.25
C GLN A 497 27.10 -21.16 34.86
N ASN A 498 27.37 -19.85 34.95
CA ASN A 498 26.41 -18.84 34.51
C ASN A 498 26.16 -18.88 32.97
N ALA A 499 27.20 -19.10 32.15
CA ALA A 499 27.07 -19.25 30.73
C ALA A 499 26.29 -20.52 30.34
N GLU A 500 26.58 -21.66 31.01
CA GLU A 500 25.84 -22.91 30.81
C GLU A 500 24.37 -22.78 31.24
N LYS A 501 24.07 -22.08 32.31
CA LYS A 501 22.69 -21.80 32.72
C LYS A 501 21.95 -20.96 31.69
N LYS A 502 22.56 -19.88 31.19
CA LYS A 502 21.98 -19.07 30.10
C LYS A 502 21.71 -19.89 28.83
N LEU A 503 22.65 -20.81 28.53
CA LEU A 503 22.51 -21.73 27.41
C LEU A 503 21.31 -22.68 27.60
N GLN A 504 21.18 -23.27 28.79
CA GLN A 504 20.05 -24.15 29.14
C GLN A 504 18.71 -23.40 29.08
N ASP A 505 18.64 -22.20 29.66
CA ASP A 505 17.44 -21.36 29.63
C ASP A 505 17.06 -20.99 28.18
N ALA A 506 18.05 -20.72 27.33
CA ALA A 506 17.82 -20.40 25.93
C ALA A 506 17.34 -21.62 25.11
N TYR A 507 17.89 -22.84 25.37
CA TYR A 507 17.39 -24.07 24.75
C TYR A 507 15.95 -24.39 25.18
N TYR A 508 15.66 -24.21 26.46
CA TYR A 508 14.30 -24.40 26.97
C TYR A 508 13.32 -23.42 26.33
N GLY A 509 13.65 -22.13 26.32
CA GLY A 509 12.83 -21.12 25.68
C GLY A 509 12.63 -21.35 24.17
N ALA A 510 13.67 -21.81 23.46
CA ALA A 510 13.55 -22.16 22.03
C ALA A 510 12.70 -23.43 21.79
N GLY A 511 12.59 -24.31 22.78
CA GLY A 511 11.77 -25.53 22.68
C GLY A 511 10.30 -25.33 23.03
N GLU A 512 9.94 -24.24 23.72
CA GLU A 512 8.56 -23.87 24.03
C GLU A 512 7.88 -23.08 22.87
N LEU A 513 8.66 -22.47 22.00
CA LEU A 513 8.21 -21.66 20.85
C LEU A 513 8.13 -22.49 19.56
#